data_87a74c986b590fcb007bde48594a76cf
#
_entry.id   87a74c986b590fcb007bde48594a76cf
#
_cell.length_a   1.000
_cell.length_b   1.000
_cell.length_c   1.000
_cell.angle_alpha   90.00
_cell.angle_beta   90.00
_cell.angle_gamma   90.00
#
_symmetry.space_group_name_H-M   'P 1'
#
loop_
_entity.id
_entity.type
_entity.pdbx_description
1 polymer ?
#
loop_
_entity_poly.entity_id
_entity_poly.type
_entity_poly.pdbx_seq_one_letter_code
_entity_poly.pdbx_strand_id
1 'polypeptide(L)'
;GWIVNKAASIGVKGSKHKECTVCKKVLETAEIPALSRISISKASVTLSTSTYAYDGKAKKPGVTVKLNGKTLKNGTDYTVSYSNNTKVGTAKVTITGKGNYTGSVSKTYSIKNNFKKATVSGISTKAFTGKNITQSITVKYNGKTLKNGTDYTVSYSNNKKIGTATVKIAGKGSYTGTITKTFK
;
A
#
# COMPACT_ATOMS: atom_id res chain seq x y z
N GLY A 1 -51.31 8.65 -7.15
CA GLY A 1 -49.85 8.84 -6.94
C GLY A 1 -49.09 8.92 -8.26
N TRP A 2 -47.78 9.11 -8.23
CA TRP A 2 -46.91 9.03 -9.41
C TRP A 2 -46.63 7.59 -9.80
N ILE A 3 -46.73 7.31 -11.10
CA ILE A 3 -46.37 6.01 -11.71
C ILE A 3 -45.08 6.22 -12.49
N VAL A 4 -44.03 5.41 -12.22
CA VAL A 4 -42.76 5.48 -12.93
C VAL A 4 -42.85 4.76 -14.26
N ASN A 5 -42.69 5.48 -15.38
CA ASN A 5 -42.63 4.92 -16.71
C ASN A 5 -41.26 4.38 -17.06
N LYS A 6 -40.23 5.16 -16.68
CA LYS A 6 -38.83 4.83 -16.89
C LYS A 6 -38.03 5.27 -15.66
N ALA A 7 -37.37 4.35 -14.99
CA ALA A 7 -36.47 4.69 -13.88
C ALA A 7 -35.25 5.50 -14.37
N ALA A 8 -34.83 6.46 -13.57
CA ALA A 8 -33.57 7.15 -13.84
C ALA A 8 -32.39 6.22 -13.66
N SER A 9 -31.38 6.39 -14.48
CA SER A 9 -30.07 5.72 -14.33
C SER A 9 -28.91 6.73 -14.41
N ILE A 10 -27.66 6.27 -14.26
CA ILE A 10 -26.51 7.18 -14.31
C ILE A 10 -26.45 7.86 -15.68
N GLY A 11 -26.50 9.21 -15.67
CA GLY A 11 -26.47 10.05 -16.87
C GLY A 11 -27.74 10.00 -17.73
N VAL A 12 -28.76 9.24 -17.32
CA VAL A 12 -30.02 9.11 -18.08
C VAL A 12 -31.20 9.48 -17.19
N LYS A 13 -31.96 10.46 -17.64
CA LYS A 13 -33.21 10.87 -16.99
C LYS A 13 -34.26 9.76 -17.08
N GLY A 14 -35.05 9.60 -16.05
CA GLY A 14 -36.26 8.80 -16.04
C GLY A 14 -37.50 9.64 -16.35
N SER A 15 -38.66 8.99 -16.35
CA SER A 15 -39.96 9.64 -16.53
C SER A 15 -41.01 9.00 -15.62
N LYS A 16 -41.96 9.81 -15.21
CA LYS A 16 -43.12 9.39 -14.41
C LYS A 16 -44.34 10.17 -14.81
N HIS A 17 -45.52 9.61 -14.54
CA HIS A 17 -46.80 10.29 -14.82
C HIS A 17 -47.79 10.08 -13.67
N LYS A 18 -48.81 10.91 -13.63
CA LYS A 18 -50.02 10.69 -12.85
C LYS A 18 -51.17 10.34 -13.81
N GLU A 19 -51.99 9.42 -13.43
CA GLU A 19 -53.23 9.07 -14.19
C GLU A 19 -54.45 9.21 -13.31
N CYS A 20 -55.59 9.39 -13.96
CA CYS A 20 -56.92 9.27 -13.36
C CYS A 20 -57.12 7.82 -12.93
N THR A 21 -57.53 7.58 -11.69
CA THR A 21 -57.73 6.22 -11.15
C THR A 21 -58.92 5.50 -11.82
N VAL A 22 -59.89 6.28 -12.34
CA VAL A 22 -61.11 5.77 -12.97
C VAL A 22 -60.93 5.61 -14.46
N CYS A 23 -60.63 6.72 -15.18
CA CYS A 23 -60.61 6.71 -16.66
C CYS A 23 -59.22 6.45 -17.27
N LYS A 24 -58.17 6.28 -16.43
CA LYS A 24 -56.79 6.01 -16.85
C LYS A 24 -56.11 7.09 -17.71
N LYS A 25 -56.76 8.24 -17.89
CA LYS A 25 -56.18 9.36 -18.63
C LYS A 25 -54.97 9.91 -17.90
N VAL A 26 -53.86 10.14 -18.63
CA VAL A 26 -52.65 10.80 -18.08
C VAL A 26 -53.01 12.26 -17.77
N LEU A 27 -52.77 12.65 -16.51
CA LEU A 27 -53.08 13.98 -15.98
C LEU A 27 -51.84 14.88 -15.96
N GLU A 28 -50.67 14.29 -15.69
CA GLU A 28 -49.42 15.03 -15.54
C GLU A 28 -48.23 14.10 -15.86
N THR A 29 -47.19 14.64 -16.51
CA THR A 29 -45.94 13.95 -16.75
C THR A 29 -44.82 14.75 -16.13
N ALA A 30 -43.77 14.06 -15.61
CA ALA A 30 -42.57 14.70 -15.07
C ALA A 30 -41.33 13.87 -15.35
N GLU A 31 -40.21 14.57 -15.47
CA GLU A 31 -38.89 13.90 -15.51
C GLU A 31 -38.44 13.46 -14.12
N ILE A 32 -37.70 12.36 -14.09
CA ILE A 32 -36.89 11.94 -12.92
C ILE A 32 -35.46 12.32 -13.26
N PRO A 33 -34.79 13.16 -12.45
CA PRO A 33 -33.40 13.55 -12.72
C PRO A 33 -32.48 12.36 -12.87
N ALA A 34 -31.52 12.45 -13.79
CA ALA A 34 -30.49 11.42 -13.96
C ALA A 34 -29.68 11.24 -12.67
N LEU A 35 -29.29 10.01 -12.37
CA LEU A 35 -28.41 9.72 -11.25
C LEU A 35 -26.99 10.17 -11.57
N SER A 36 -26.32 10.75 -10.59
CA SER A 36 -24.90 11.13 -10.66
C SER A 36 -24.02 10.00 -10.17
N ARG A 37 -22.82 9.88 -10.77
CA ARG A 37 -21.79 8.98 -10.25
C ARG A 37 -21.28 9.45 -8.90
N ILE A 38 -20.93 8.50 -8.04
CA ILE A 38 -20.38 8.78 -6.70
C ILE A 38 -18.87 9.00 -6.81
N SER A 39 -18.36 10.13 -6.32
CA SER A 39 -16.92 10.41 -6.33
C SER A 39 -16.18 9.56 -5.30
N ILE A 40 -15.07 8.93 -5.73
CA ILE A 40 -14.16 8.18 -4.85
C ILE A 40 -12.99 9.03 -4.31
N SER A 41 -12.96 10.34 -4.56
CA SER A 41 -11.85 11.20 -4.12
C SER A 41 -11.62 11.20 -2.60
N LYS A 42 -12.67 10.91 -1.83
CA LYS A 42 -12.62 10.77 -0.35
C LYS A 42 -12.55 9.31 0.13
N ALA A 43 -12.36 8.35 -0.79
CA ALA A 43 -12.27 6.95 -0.40
C ALA A 43 -11.01 6.67 0.41
N SER A 44 -11.13 5.83 1.43
CA SER A 44 -9.99 5.30 2.20
C SER A 44 -9.32 4.20 1.38
N VAL A 45 -8.00 4.33 1.18
CA VAL A 45 -7.17 3.37 0.46
C VAL A 45 -6.17 2.74 1.41
N THR A 46 -6.20 1.41 1.54
CA THR A 46 -5.23 0.63 2.31
C THR A 46 -4.41 -0.23 1.35
N LEU A 47 -3.08 -0.21 1.52
CA LEU A 47 -2.16 -1.07 0.78
C LEU A 47 -1.76 -2.27 1.63
N SER A 48 -1.59 -3.44 1.00
CA SER A 48 -1.11 -4.66 1.68
C SER A 48 0.28 -4.49 2.29
N THR A 49 1.10 -3.61 1.71
CA THR A 49 2.39 -3.18 2.28
C THR A 49 2.76 -1.80 1.76
N SER A 50 3.48 -1.03 2.58
CA SER A 50 3.95 0.32 2.26
C SER A 50 5.43 0.38 1.86
N THR A 51 6.18 -0.73 1.98
CA THR A 51 7.61 -0.77 1.68
C THR A 51 8.01 -2.11 1.06
N TYR A 52 8.73 -2.03 -0.05
CA TYR A 52 9.29 -3.19 -0.76
C TYR A 52 10.82 -3.12 -0.81
N ALA A 53 11.46 -4.29 -0.78
CA ALA A 53 12.86 -4.43 -1.16
C ALA A 53 12.96 -4.51 -2.68
N TYR A 54 13.90 -3.75 -3.26
CA TYR A 54 14.19 -3.76 -4.69
C TYR A 54 14.80 -5.11 -5.11
N ASP A 55 14.24 -5.71 -6.17
CA ASP A 55 14.72 -6.97 -6.78
C ASP A 55 14.73 -6.92 -8.31
N GLY A 56 14.54 -5.72 -8.89
CA GLY A 56 14.45 -5.53 -10.35
C GLY A 56 13.04 -5.74 -10.92
N LYS A 57 12.08 -6.23 -10.13
CA LYS A 57 10.70 -6.52 -10.58
C LYS A 57 9.73 -5.43 -10.15
N ALA A 58 8.65 -5.27 -10.94
CA ALA A 58 7.57 -4.35 -10.61
C ALA A 58 6.90 -4.71 -9.26
N LYS A 59 6.71 -3.71 -8.40
CA LYS A 59 6.03 -3.85 -7.10
C LYS A 59 4.60 -3.36 -7.23
N LYS A 60 3.64 -4.25 -6.94
CA LYS A 60 2.20 -3.98 -7.04
C LYS A 60 1.53 -4.40 -5.72
N PRO A 61 1.46 -3.51 -4.69
CA PRO A 61 0.73 -3.82 -3.46
C PRO A 61 -0.73 -4.13 -3.76
N GLY A 62 -1.31 -5.06 -3.01
CA GLY A 62 -2.75 -5.25 -2.98
C GLY A 62 -3.43 -3.99 -2.45
N VAL A 63 -4.60 -3.65 -3.02
CA VAL A 63 -5.35 -2.43 -2.70
C VAL A 63 -6.71 -2.80 -2.14
N THR A 64 -7.07 -2.22 -1.01
CA THR A 64 -8.44 -2.24 -0.47
C THR A 64 -8.97 -0.81 -0.46
N VAL A 65 -10.14 -0.60 -1.06
CA VAL A 65 -10.80 0.71 -1.16
C VAL A 65 -12.11 0.67 -0.41
N LYS A 66 -12.32 1.61 0.52
CA LYS A 66 -13.59 1.78 1.24
C LYS A 66 -14.12 3.20 1.07
N LEU A 67 -15.42 3.31 0.81
CA LEU A 67 -16.13 4.58 0.72
C LEU A 67 -17.40 4.48 1.57
N ASN A 68 -17.58 5.40 2.52
CA ASN A 68 -18.72 5.44 3.44
C ASN A 68 -18.99 4.06 4.10
N GLY A 69 -17.92 3.38 4.56
CA GLY A 69 -17.99 2.06 5.20
C GLY A 69 -18.10 0.87 4.22
N LYS A 70 -18.50 1.10 2.96
CA LYS A 70 -18.62 0.05 1.95
C LYS A 70 -17.26 -0.25 1.30
N THR A 71 -16.89 -1.53 1.20
CA THR A 71 -15.73 -1.96 0.42
C THR A 71 -16.10 -2.04 -1.05
N LEU A 72 -15.33 -1.37 -1.90
CA LEU A 72 -15.50 -1.34 -3.35
C LEU A 72 -14.77 -2.51 -4.01
N LYS A 73 -15.27 -2.96 -5.18
CA LYS A 73 -14.72 -4.09 -5.95
C LYS A 73 -13.84 -3.60 -7.10
N ASN A 74 -12.58 -4.08 -7.13
CA ASN A 74 -11.68 -3.84 -8.27
C ASN A 74 -12.24 -4.47 -9.56
N GLY A 75 -12.10 -3.75 -10.67
CA GLY A 75 -12.62 -4.14 -11.98
C GLY A 75 -14.09 -3.76 -12.20
N THR A 76 -14.92 -3.66 -11.15
CA THR A 76 -16.33 -3.26 -11.22
C THR A 76 -16.52 -1.79 -10.81
N ASP A 77 -16.07 -1.45 -9.59
CA ASP A 77 -16.29 -0.13 -8.98
C ASP A 77 -15.10 0.82 -9.21
N TYR A 78 -13.91 0.26 -9.45
CA TYR A 78 -12.69 1.02 -9.74
C TYR A 78 -11.69 0.20 -10.54
N THR A 79 -10.68 0.88 -11.07
CA THR A 79 -9.47 0.30 -11.66
C THR A 79 -8.24 0.76 -10.90
N VAL A 80 -7.14 -0.01 -11.02
CA VAL A 80 -5.87 0.29 -10.33
C VAL A 80 -4.75 0.42 -11.37
N SER A 81 -3.95 1.48 -11.25
CA SER A 81 -2.73 1.66 -12.00
C SER A 81 -1.55 1.96 -11.08
N TYR A 82 -0.34 1.62 -11.53
CA TYR A 82 0.89 1.82 -10.78
C TYR A 82 1.89 2.61 -11.60
N SER A 83 2.63 3.50 -10.95
CA SER A 83 3.72 4.26 -11.57
C SER A 83 4.96 4.27 -10.68
N ASN A 84 6.16 4.40 -11.31
CA ASN A 84 7.47 4.38 -10.65
C ASN A 84 7.70 3.11 -9.79
N ASN A 85 7.06 2.00 -10.16
CA ASN A 85 6.99 0.79 -9.35
C ASN A 85 8.07 -0.26 -9.67
N THR A 86 9.09 0.11 -10.45
CA THR A 86 10.19 -0.79 -10.90
C THR A 86 11.58 -0.35 -10.45
N LYS A 87 11.72 0.83 -9.82
CA LYS A 87 13.01 1.40 -9.38
C LYS A 87 12.96 1.75 -7.90
N VAL A 88 14.13 1.86 -7.28
CA VAL A 88 14.26 2.39 -5.91
C VAL A 88 13.74 3.83 -5.88
N GLY A 89 12.89 4.13 -4.89
CA GLY A 89 12.27 5.44 -4.73
C GLY A 89 10.82 5.34 -4.27
N THR A 90 10.08 6.42 -4.46
CA THR A 90 8.65 6.49 -4.16
C THR A 90 7.85 6.07 -5.37
N ALA A 91 7.09 5.00 -5.23
CA ALA A 91 6.11 4.53 -6.18
C ALA A 91 4.71 5.03 -5.83
N LYS A 92 3.82 5.07 -6.81
CA LYS A 92 2.44 5.54 -6.66
C LYS A 92 1.47 4.51 -7.20
N VAL A 93 0.39 4.29 -6.48
CA VAL A 93 -0.81 3.61 -6.96
C VAL A 93 -1.92 4.63 -7.13
N THR A 94 -2.63 4.57 -8.25
CA THR A 94 -3.79 5.40 -8.55
C THR A 94 -5.00 4.51 -8.73
N ILE A 95 -6.06 4.83 -8.03
CA ILE A 95 -7.37 4.18 -8.07
C ILE A 95 -8.31 5.13 -8.81
N THR A 96 -8.92 4.65 -9.89
CA THR A 96 -9.86 5.44 -10.70
C THR A 96 -11.25 4.81 -10.66
N GLY A 97 -12.26 5.60 -10.33
CA GLY A 97 -13.65 5.17 -10.27
C GLY A 97 -14.14 4.65 -11.59
N LYS A 98 -14.98 3.60 -11.56
CA LYS A 98 -15.60 2.93 -12.72
C LYS A 98 -17.06 2.61 -12.41
N GLY A 99 -17.87 2.39 -13.44
CA GLY A 99 -19.30 2.07 -13.28
C GLY A 99 -20.06 3.19 -12.59
N ASN A 100 -20.58 2.93 -11.40
CA ASN A 100 -21.33 3.89 -10.59
C ASN A 100 -20.43 4.92 -9.87
N TYR A 101 -19.12 4.83 -10.03
CA TYR A 101 -18.15 5.68 -9.37
C TYR A 101 -17.35 6.52 -10.36
N THR A 102 -16.85 7.67 -9.90
CA THR A 102 -16.05 8.62 -10.70
C THR A 102 -14.91 9.20 -9.85
N GLY A 103 -14.01 9.95 -10.49
CA GLY A 103 -12.87 10.57 -9.83
C GLY A 103 -11.74 9.57 -9.56
N SER A 104 -10.71 10.04 -8.86
CA SER A 104 -9.55 9.21 -8.53
C SER A 104 -8.98 9.56 -7.15
N VAL A 105 -8.31 8.59 -6.56
CA VAL A 105 -7.52 8.75 -5.34
C VAL A 105 -6.19 8.01 -5.50
N SER A 106 -5.13 8.54 -4.92
CA SER A 106 -3.79 7.95 -5.04
C SER A 106 -3.18 7.71 -3.67
N LYS A 107 -2.28 6.71 -3.61
CA LYS A 107 -1.44 6.44 -2.44
C LYS A 107 -0.01 6.12 -2.88
N THR A 108 0.96 6.51 -2.07
CA THR A 108 2.37 6.23 -2.32
C THR A 108 2.87 5.09 -1.45
N TYR A 109 3.92 4.42 -1.91
CA TYR A 109 4.67 3.40 -1.18
C TYR A 109 6.15 3.48 -1.59
N SER A 110 7.03 2.88 -0.78
CA SER A 110 8.47 2.98 -0.99
C SER A 110 9.04 1.70 -1.55
N ILE A 111 9.97 1.82 -2.50
CA ILE A 111 10.85 0.74 -2.95
C ILE A 111 12.26 1.11 -2.48
N LYS A 112 12.85 0.30 -1.61
CA LYS A 112 14.15 0.55 -0.98
C LYS A 112 15.20 -0.46 -1.43
N ASN A 113 16.47 -0.10 -1.30
CA ASN A 113 17.57 -1.04 -1.53
C ASN A 113 17.41 -2.29 -0.65
N ASN A 114 17.62 -3.46 -1.24
CA ASN A 114 17.50 -4.73 -0.52
C ASN A 114 18.74 -4.95 0.38
N PHE A 115 18.62 -4.63 1.65
CA PHE A 115 19.71 -4.74 2.62
C PHE A 115 20.28 -6.16 2.76
N LYS A 116 19.49 -7.20 2.44
CA LYS A 116 19.99 -8.59 2.44
C LYS A 116 21.13 -8.84 1.45
N LYS A 117 21.32 -7.94 0.47
CA LYS A 117 22.45 -7.97 -0.48
C LYS A 117 23.71 -7.29 0.06
N ALA A 118 23.66 -6.67 1.23
CA ALA A 118 24.83 -6.07 1.84
C ALA A 118 25.80 -7.14 2.37
N THR A 119 27.08 -6.86 2.30
CA THR A 119 28.13 -7.67 2.93
C THR A 119 28.42 -7.15 4.33
N VAL A 120 28.65 -8.06 5.26
CA VAL A 120 28.97 -7.76 6.67
C VAL A 120 30.26 -8.45 7.05
N SER A 121 31.23 -7.69 7.55
CA SER A 121 32.53 -8.16 8.07
C SER A 121 32.78 -7.66 9.48
N GLY A 122 33.84 -8.17 10.14
CA GLY A 122 34.20 -7.79 11.49
C GLY A 122 33.46 -8.55 12.59
N ILE A 123 32.81 -9.67 12.26
CA ILE A 123 32.22 -10.59 13.24
C ILE A 123 33.20 -11.73 13.49
N SER A 124 33.61 -11.91 14.73
CA SER A 124 34.56 -12.94 15.14
C SER A 124 34.21 -13.50 16.52
N THR A 125 34.76 -14.66 16.84
CA THR A 125 34.72 -15.21 18.19
C THR A 125 35.40 -14.27 19.19
N LYS A 126 34.83 -14.11 20.38
CA LYS A 126 35.32 -13.23 21.45
C LYS A 126 35.40 -13.99 22.75
N ALA A 127 36.44 -13.71 23.53
CA ALA A 127 36.54 -14.22 24.90
C ALA A 127 35.41 -13.62 25.76
N PHE A 128 34.87 -14.44 26.65
CA PHE A 128 33.86 -13.99 27.62
C PHE A 128 34.52 -13.10 28.70
N THR A 129 33.96 -11.92 28.91
CA THR A 129 34.48 -10.90 29.82
C THR A 129 33.58 -10.60 31.01
N GLY A 130 32.46 -11.34 31.18
CA GLY A 130 31.39 -11.04 32.16
C GLY A 130 30.53 -9.84 31.79
N LYS A 131 30.81 -9.17 30.68
CA LYS A 131 30.06 -7.99 30.17
C LYS A 131 29.40 -8.27 28.83
N ASN A 132 28.55 -7.35 28.37
CA ASN A 132 27.98 -7.42 27.01
C ASN A 132 29.10 -7.42 25.96
N ILE A 133 29.13 -8.44 25.12
CA ILE A 133 30.06 -8.54 24.00
C ILE A 133 29.42 -7.91 22.75
N THR A 134 30.09 -6.96 22.13
CA THR A 134 29.72 -6.35 20.86
C THR A 134 30.80 -6.58 19.81
N GLN A 135 30.45 -6.40 18.53
CA GLN A 135 31.31 -6.59 17.39
C GLN A 135 31.59 -5.26 16.67
N SER A 136 32.82 -5.06 16.22
CA SER A 136 33.18 -3.92 15.35
C SER A 136 32.87 -4.30 13.91
N ILE A 137 31.65 -4.06 13.47
CA ILE A 137 31.17 -4.50 12.15
C ILE A 137 31.31 -3.41 11.09
N THR A 138 31.68 -3.84 9.90
CA THR A 138 31.63 -3.03 8.68
C THR A 138 30.57 -3.60 7.75
N VAL A 139 29.68 -2.74 7.27
CA VAL A 139 28.61 -3.11 6.34
C VAL A 139 28.84 -2.38 5.01
N LYS A 140 28.85 -3.13 3.89
CA LYS A 140 28.99 -2.54 2.55
C LYS A 140 27.82 -2.98 1.66
N TYR A 141 27.32 -2.07 0.83
CA TYR A 141 26.30 -2.32 -0.19
C TYR A 141 26.77 -1.78 -1.54
N ASN A 142 26.89 -2.64 -2.54
CA ASN A 142 27.45 -2.31 -3.86
C ASN A 142 28.81 -1.54 -3.74
N GLY A 143 29.72 -2.04 -2.89
CA GLY A 143 31.03 -1.44 -2.64
C GLY A 143 31.05 -0.25 -1.69
N LYS A 144 29.94 0.44 -1.47
CA LYS A 144 29.84 1.60 -0.57
C LYS A 144 29.72 1.14 0.90
N THR A 145 30.56 1.70 1.77
CA THR A 145 30.43 1.51 3.24
C THR A 145 29.23 2.29 3.76
N LEU A 146 28.38 1.60 4.53
CA LEU A 146 27.17 2.15 5.14
C LEU A 146 27.43 2.65 6.55
N LYS A 147 26.63 3.64 7.01
CA LYS A 147 26.73 4.25 8.33
C LYS A 147 25.72 3.65 9.31
N ASN A 148 26.22 3.15 10.46
CA ASN A 148 25.36 2.75 11.58
C ASN A 148 24.56 3.96 12.09
N GLY A 149 23.28 3.72 12.46
CA GLY A 149 22.35 4.77 12.89
C GLY A 149 21.64 5.49 11.73
N THR A 150 22.26 5.60 10.55
CA THR A 150 21.68 6.24 9.35
C THR A 150 21.15 5.23 8.34
N ASP A 151 22.03 4.31 7.90
CA ASP A 151 21.73 3.33 6.85
C ASP A 151 21.30 1.96 7.40
N TYR A 152 21.71 1.66 8.64
CA TYR A 152 21.32 0.45 9.36
C TYR A 152 21.38 0.66 10.87
N THR A 153 20.83 -0.30 11.60
CA THR A 153 20.92 -0.42 13.05
C THR A 153 21.46 -1.80 13.43
N VAL A 154 22.08 -1.91 14.59
CA VAL A 154 22.63 -3.14 15.14
C VAL A 154 22.00 -3.44 16.49
N SER A 155 21.61 -4.69 16.68
CA SER A 155 21.18 -5.20 17.98
C SER A 155 21.79 -6.57 18.24
N TYR A 156 21.93 -6.90 19.51
CA TYR A 156 22.54 -8.15 19.97
C TYR A 156 21.57 -8.90 20.87
N SER A 157 21.68 -10.24 20.87
CA SER A 157 21.02 -11.09 21.84
C SER A 157 21.94 -12.23 22.27
N ASN A 158 21.76 -12.74 23.50
CA ASN A 158 22.57 -13.76 24.13
C ASN A 158 24.08 -13.41 24.24
N ASN A 159 24.44 -12.14 24.21
CA ASN A 159 25.83 -11.67 24.20
C ASN A 159 26.37 -11.37 25.59
N LYS A 160 25.74 -11.87 26.68
CA LYS A 160 26.12 -11.77 28.09
C LYS A 160 26.56 -13.09 28.72
N LYS A 161 26.53 -14.18 27.96
CA LYS A 161 26.83 -15.54 28.48
C LYS A 161 27.75 -16.26 27.52
N ILE A 162 28.46 -17.24 28.02
CA ILE A 162 29.22 -18.18 27.18
C ILE A 162 28.24 -18.94 26.28
N GLY A 163 28.60 -19.11 25.03
CA GLY A 163 27.79 -19.80 24.03
C GLY A 163 27.66 -19.00 22.74
N THR A 164 26.56 -19.22 22.01
CA THR A 164 26.30 -18.55 20.73
C THR A 164 25.46 -17.30 20.93
N ALA A 165 26.03 -16.14 20.60
CA ALA A 165 25.37 -14.86 20.55
C ALA A 165 24.89 -14.54 19.14
N THR A 166 23.89 -13.69 19.03
CA THR A 166 23.33 -13.24 17.75
C THR A 166 23.52 -11.74 17.59
N VAL A 167 23.96 -11.32 16.40
CA VAL A 167 23.93 -9.92 15.96
C VAL A 167 22.91 -9.77 14.83
N LYS A 168 21.95 -8.88 15.01
CA LYS A 168 20.93 -8.53 14.03
C LYS A 168 21.20 -7.14 13.49
N ILE A 169 21.32 -7.03 12.17
CA ILE A 169 21.64 -5.80 11.45
C ILE A 169 20.47 -5.50 10.55
N ALA A 170 19.74 -4.41 10.82
CA ALA A 170 18.52 -4.04 10.12
C ALA A 170 18.73 -2.78 9.28
N GLY A 171 18.41 -2.85 7.99
CA GLY A 171 18.45 -1.71 7.07
C GLY A 171 17.49 -0.60 7.52
N LYS A 172 17.94 0.65 7.38
CA LYS A 172 17.24 1.88 7.75
C LYS A 172 17.32 2.90 6.59
N GLY A 173 16.54 3.96 6.63
CA GLY A 173 16.57 5.01 5.60
C GLY A 173 16.28 4.47 4.20
N SER A 174 17.25 4.50 3.31
CA SER A 174 17.16 4.01 1.94
C SER A 174 17.26 2.49 1.79
N TYR A 175 17.40 1.75 2.89
CA TYR A 175 17.57 0.30 2.91
C TYR A 175 16.44 -0.38 3.68
N THR A 176 16.08 -1.59 3.27
CA THR A 176 15.11 -2.44 3.96
C THR A 176 15.53 -3.90 3.94
N GLY A 177 15.17 -4.63 4.97
CA GLY A 177 15.57 -6.02 5.21
C GLY A 177 16.54 -6.15 6.37
N THR A 178 16.82 -7.39 6.76
CA THR A 178 17.65 -7.71 7.93
C THR A 178 18.64 -8.81 7.58
N ILE A 179 19.86 -8.67 8.09
CA ILE A 179 20.91 -9.70 8.11
C ILE A 179 21.10 -10.14 9.55
N THR A 180 21.10 -11.42 9.79
CA THR A 180 21.40 -12.01 11.12
C THR A 180 22.67 -12.84 11.01
N LYS A 181 23.60 -12.65 11.93
CA LYS A 181 24.83 -13.42 12.07
C LYS A 181 25.00 -13.89 13.51
N THR A 182 25.80 -14.92 13.72
CA THR A 182 26.12 -15.43 15.05
C THR A 182 27.61 -15.37 15.31
N PHE A 183 28.01 -15.33 16.59
CA PHE A 183 29.40 -15.42 17.05
C PHE A 183 29.46 -16.16 18.41
N LYS A 184 30.62 -16.69 18.74
CA LYS A 184 30.88 -17.36 20.02
C LYS A 184 31.84 -16.55 20.84
#